data_903e7732ea9dc4da461d64b6fef16b3a
#
_entry.id   903e7732ea9dc4da461d64b6fef16b3a
#
_cell.length_a   1.000
_cell.length_b   1.000
_cell.length_c   1.000
_cell.angle_alpha   90.00
_cell.angle_beta   90.00
_cell.angle_gamma   90.00
#
_symmetry.space_group_name_H-M   'P 1'
#
loop_
_entity.id
_entity.type
_entity.pdbx_description
1 polymer ?
#
loop_
_entity_poly.entity_id
_entity_poly.type
_entity_poly.pdbx_seq_one_letter_code
_entity_poly.pdbx_strand_id
1 'polypeptide(L)'
;MVSDSQSTRVVQGRLMKRFWRVVVVLVCAVVGFLGFSFYALLHDDGLPSMDGRLPLEKRVSIEAFQRDVEPHILSARQALFEDTGGVRPYSEGSRISTAVGKSWTLYSQNTDGAKVSVDKIYAVMRDYVEPQGYVVALDKTYKDGSRSFVWRDYDNGGTVDVNINGDWTSFAYESGARPSDGSVPDPTVLIPNDHRDLPDPLDKTGH
;
A
#
# COMPACT_ATOMS: atom_id res chain seq x y z
N MET A 1 -65.34 -39.56 16.18
CA MET A 1 -63.93 -39.42 16.53
C MET A 1 -63.07 -39.51 15.27
N VAL A 2 -63.21 -38.57 14.35
CA VAL A 2 -62.36 -38.44 13.11
C VAL A 2 -62.27 -36.98 12.74
N SER A 3 -61.45 -36.17 13.44
CA SER A 3 -61.28 -34.78 13.06
C SER A 3 -59.85 -34.23 13.31
N ASP A 4 -58.92 -35.03 13.84
CA ASP A 4 -57.61 -34.48 14.25
C ASP A 4 -56.45 -34.71 13.25
N SER A 5 -56.61 -35.57 12.25
CA SER A 5 -55.53 -35.94 11.35
C SER A 5 -55.36 -34.96 10.16
N GLN A 6 -56.38 -34.17 9.83
CA GLN A 6 -56.26 -33.20 8.72
C GLN A 6 -55.59 -31.90 9.11
N SER A 7 -55.75 -31.43 10.35
CA SER A 7 -55.13 -30.20 10.85
C SER A 7 -53.58 -30.28 10.88
N THR A 8 -53.05 -31.41 11.29
CA THR A 8 -51.60 -31.65 11.42
C THR A 8 -50.87 -31.67 10.07
N ARG A 9 -51.51 -32.20 9.02
CA ARG A 9 -50.92 -32.26 7.67
C ARG A 9 -50.81 -30.86 7.01
N VAL A 10 -51.77 -29.98 7.25
CA VAL A 10 -51.78 -28.62 6.70
C VAL A 10 -50.68 -27.75 7.35
N VAL A 11 -50.47 -27.90 8.64
CA VAL A 11 -49.43 -27.18 9.38
C VAL A 11 -48.03 -27.66 8.96
N GLN A 12 -47.82 -28.94 8.81
CA GLN A 12 -46.57 -29.53 8.33
C GLN A 12 -46.19 -29.05 6.92
N GLY A 13 -47.16 -28.97 6.01
CA GLY A 13 -46.94 -28.49 4.65
C GLY A 13 -46.53 -27.00 4.57
N ARG A 14 -47.04 -26.15 5.48
CA ARG A 14 -46.68 -24.72 5.56
C ARG A 14 -45.28 -24.52 6.17
N LEU A 15 -44.93 -25.31 7.20
CA LEU A 15 -43.60 -25.29 7.81
C LEU A 15 -42.52 -25.74 6.80
N MET A 16 -42.79 -26.82 6.06
CA MET A 16 -41.86 -27.35 5.05
C MET A 16 -41.65 -26.36 3.90
N LYS A 17 -42.69 -25.65 3.44
CA LYS A 17 -42.54 -24.58 2.41
C LYS A 17 -41.73 -23.39 2.91
N ARG A 18 -41.85 -23.00 4.18
CA ARG A 18 -41.05 -21.92 4.78
C ARG A 18 -39.60 -22.38 4.95
N PHE A 19 -39.37 -23.59 5.41
CA PHE A 19 -38.02 -24.15 5.52
C PHE A 19 -37.31 -24.20 4.16
N TRP A 20 -37.97 -24.69 3.11
CA TRP A 20 -37.42 -24.72 1.75
C TRP A 20 -37.10 -23.32 1.21
N ARG A 21 -37.89 -22.30 1.50
CA ARG A 21 -37.60 -20.93 1.10
C ARG A 21 -36.35 -20.39 1.79
N VAL A 22 -36.15 -20.65 3.06
CA VAL A 22 -34.97 -20.26 3.81
C VAL A 22 -33.71 -20.97 3.27
N VAL A 23 -33.83 -22.28 2.99
CA VAL A 23 -32.71 -23.04 2.40
C VAL A 23 -32.33 -22.52 1.01
N VAL A 24 -33.30 -22.23 0.15
CA VAL A 24 -33.05 -21.67 -1.18
C VAL A 24 -32.36 -20.29 -1.08
N VAL A 25 -32.84 -19.43 -0.17
CA VAL A 25 -32.20 -18.10 0.02
C VAL A 25 -30.75 -18.23 0.52
N LEU A 26 -30.52 -19.16 1.47
CA LEU A 26 -29.16 -19.43 1.97
C LEU A 26 -28.22 -19.97 0.87
N VAL A 27 -28.72 -20.92 0.07
CA VAL A 27 -27.95 -21.47 -1.06
C VAL A 27 -27.65 -20.40 -2.09
N CYS A 28 -28.63 -19.57 -2.44
CA CYS A 28 -28.38 -18.42 -3.37
C CYS A 28 -27.40 -17.42 -2.80
N ALA A 29 -27.45 -17.13 -1.50
CA ALA A 29 -26.49 -16.24 -0.85
C ALA A 29 -25.07 -16.82 -0.85
N VAL A 30 -24.93 -18.12 -0.57
CA VAL A 30 -23.61 -18.79 -0.59
C VAL A 30 -23.06 -18.87 -2.01
N VAL A 31 -23.89 -19.24 -3.00
CA VAL A 31 -23.47 -19.30 -4.42
C VAL A 31 -23.13 -17.90 -4.94
N GLY A 32 -23.92 -16.88 -4.56
CA GLY A 32 -23.65 -15.49 -4.91
C GLY A 32 -22.33 -14.98 -4.29
N PHE A 33 -22.08 -15.30 -3.03
CA PHE A 33 -20.84 -14.94 -2.34
C PHE A 33 -19.61 -15.65 -2.93
N LEU A 34 -19.73 -16.97 -3.19
CA LEU A 34 -18.65 -17.74 -3.83
C LEU A 34 -18.42 -17.28 -5.29
N GLY A 35 -19.49 -17.00 -6.02
CA GLY A 35 -19.40 -16.48 -7.38
C GLY A 35 -18.77 -15.09 -7.43
N PHE A 36 -19.10 -14.21 -6.50
CA PHE A 36 -18.49 -12.89 -6.38
C PHE A 36 -17.00 -12.99 -5.97
N SER A 37 -16.68 -13.86 -5.00
CA SER A 37 -15.30 -14.09 -4.58
C SER A 37 -14.45 -14.69 -5.71
N PHE A 38 -15.03 -15.62 -6.49
CA PHE A 38 -14.37 -16.23 -7.64
C PHE A 38 -14.24 -15.25 -8.82
N TYR A 39 -15.27 -14.42 -9.03
CA TYR A 39 -15.21 -13.34 -10.02
C TYR A 39 -14.13 -12.31 -9.65
N ALA A 40 -14.05 -11.91 -8.37
CA ALA A 40 -13.01 -11.02 -7.87
C ALA A 40 -11.60 -11.63 -7.99
N LEU A 41 -11.48 -12.96 -7.89
CA LEU A 41 -10.21 -13.69 -8.03
C LEU A 41 -9.79 -13.88 -9.49
N LEU A 42 -10.76 -14.02 -10.41
CA LEU A 42 -10.50 -14.20 -11.85
C LEU A 42 -10.40 -12.87 -12.62
N HIS A 43 -11.06 -11.84 -12.12
CA HIS A 43 -10.96 -10.48 -12.61
C HIS A 43 -10.14 -9.71 -11.58
N ASP A 44 -8.86 -10.03 -11.54
CA ASP A 44 -7.84 -9.21 -10.88
C ASP A 44 -7.62 -7.88 -11.67
N ASP A 45 -8.67 -7.43 -12.36
CA ASP A 45 -8.86 -6.06 -12.84
C ASP A 45 -9.17 -5.14 -11.66
N GLY A 46 -8.36 -5.38 -10.57
CA GLY A 46 -8.27 -4.45 -9.44
C GLY A 46 -9.62 -4.16 -8.79
N LEU A 47 -9.88 -4.81 -7.68
CA LEU A 47 -10.10 -3.97 -6.49
C LEU A 47 -9.09 -2.83 -6.63
N PRO A 48 -9.47 -1.55 -6.36
CA PRO A 48 -8.47 -0.51 -6.30
C PRO A 48 -7.45 -0.98 -5.27
N SER A 49 -6.53 -1.81 -5.75
CA SER A 49 -5.44 -2.30 -4.96
C SER A 49 -4.77 -1.03 -4.55
N MET A 50 -4.46 -0.90 -3.30
CA MET A 50 -3.67 0.22 -2.78
C MET A 50 -2.39 0.42 -3.60
N ASP A 51 -2.21 -0.33 -4.64
CA ASP A 51 -1.04 -0.69 -5.36
C ASP A 51 -0.95 -0.19 -6.82
N GLY A 52 -1.91 0.63 -7.28
CA GLY A 52 -1.88 1.24 -8.61
C GLY A 52 -2.97 0.75 -9.56
N ARG A 53 -3.37 1.61 -10.52
CA ARG A 53 -4.47 1.36 -11.47
C ARG A 53 -4.03 0.59 -12.71
N LEU A 54 -2.75 0.72 -13.08
CA LEU A 54 -2.23 0.00 -14.23
C LEU A 54 -2.09 -1.50 -13.90
N PRO A 55 -2.42 -2.39 -14.85
CA PRO A 55 -2.05 -3.79 -14.77
C PRO A 55 -0.54 -3.95 -14.50
N LEU A 56 -0.15 -4.97 -13.73
CA LEU A 56 1.22 -5.12 -13.26
C LEU A 56 2.25 -5.03 -14.40
N GLU A 57 1.99 -5.70 -15.51
CA GLU A 57 2.88 -5.76 -16.69
C GLU A 57 3.04 -4.42 -17.43
N LYS A 58 2.21 -3.43 -17.14
CA LYS A 58 2.27 -2.08 -17.72
C LYS A 58 2.89 -1.04 -16.80
N ARG A 59 3.16 -1.43 -15.55
CA ARG A 59 3.82 -0.54 -14.58
C ARG A 59 5.30 -0.43 -14.88
N VAL A 60 5.88 0.67 -14.47
CA VAL A 60 7.34 0.85 -14.45
C VAL A 60 7.97 -0.29 -13.66
N SER A 61 9.01 -0.94 -14.21
CA SER A 61 9.70 -2.04 -13.54
C SER A 61 10.39 -1.59 -12.25
N ILE A 62 10.70 -2.53 -11.37
CA ILE A 62 11.37 -2.22 -10.11
C ILE A 62 12.77 -1.66 -10.35
N GLU A 63 13.46 -2.14 -11.38
CA GLU A 63 14.78 -1.67 -11.78
C GLU A 63 14.72 -0.24 -12.35
N ALA A 64 13.71 0.04 -13.19
CA ALA A 64 13.49 1.39 -13.72
C ALA A 64 13.05 2.37 -12.62
N PHE A 65 12.20 1.93 -11.67
CA PHE A 65 11.87 2.74 -10.50
C PHE A 65 13.13 3.14 -9.73
N GLN A 66 14.01 2.18 -9.45
CA GLN A 66 15.23 2.41 -8.69
C GLN A 66 16.22 3.33 -9.43
N ARG A 67 16.23 3.26 -10.74
CA ARG A 67 17.12 4.09 -11.57
C ARG A 67 16.59 5.50 -11.80
N ASP A 68 15.27 5.62 -12.07
CA ASP A 68 14.69 6.84 -12.66
C ASP A 68 13.78 7.60 -11.68
N VAL A 69 13.17 6.94 -10.69
CA VAL A 69 12.19 7.56 -9.77
C VAL A 69 12.77 7.73 -8.36
N GLU A 70 13.35 6.67 -7.81
CA GLU A 70 13.88 6.68 -6.45
C GLU A 70 14.88 7.83 -6.19
N PRO A 71 15.81 8.20 -7.10
CA PRO A 71 16.72 9.31 -6.86
C PRO A 71 16.02 10.66 -6.63
N HIS A 72 14.87 10.90 -7.26
CA HIS A 72 14.09 12.12 -7.03
C HIS A 72 13.43 12.13 -5.65
N ILE A 73 12.94 10.98 -5.20
CA ILE A 73 12.37 10.82 -3.84
C ILE A 73 13.46 11.04 -2.79
N LEU A 74 14.66 10.52 -3.01
CA LEU A 74 15.82 10.73 -2.12
C LEU A 74 16.26 12.18 -2.10
N SER A 75 16.23 12.87 -3.24
CA SER A 75 16.51 14.30 -3.33
C SER A 75 15.49 15.13 -2.55
N ALA A 76 14.20 14.72 -2.58
CA ALA A 76 13.16 15.33 -1.75
C ALA A 76 13.48 15.16 -0.26
N ARG A 77 13.85 13.95 0.19
CA ARG A 77 14.27 13.70 1.57
C ARG A 77 15.43 14.59 1.98
N GLN A 78 16.47 14.67 1.14
CA GLN A 78 17.62 15.52 1.40
C GLN A 78 17.21 17.00 1.52
N ALA A 79 16.44 17.54 0.59
CA ALA A 79 15.97 18.93 0.60
C ALA A 79 15.07 19.24 1.80
N LEU A 80 14.24 18.30 2.27
CA LEU A 80 13.44 18.48 3.47
C LEU A 80 14.30 18.74 4.71
N PHE A 81 15.42 18.05 4.84
CA PHE A 81 16.22 18.01 6.07
C PHE A 81 17.58 18.73 5.98
N GLU A 82 17.92 19.38 4.86
CA GLU A 82 19.22 20.06 4.67
C GLU A 82 19.53 21.11 5.74
N ASP A 83 18.50 21.87 6.15
CA ASP A 83 18.65 22.94 7.16
C ASP A 83 18.46 22.46 8.60
N THR A 84 18.17 21.16 8.81
CA THR A 84 17.75 20.63 10.10
C THR A 84 18.80 19.73 10.77
N GLY A 85 20.00 19.65 10.21
CA GLY A 85 21.06 18.79 10.73
C GLY A 85 21.03 17.35 10.21
N GLY A 86 20.24 17.10 9.14
CA GLY A 86 20.15 15.81 8.48
C GLY A 86 19.08 14.88 9.07
N VAL A 87 19.13 13.63 8.69
CA VAL A 87 18.19 12.59 9.09
C VAL A 87 18.87 11.49 9.89
N ARG A 88 18.07 10.79 10.68
CA ARG A 88 18.49 9.58 11.40
C ARG A 88 17.59 8.42 10.98
N PRO A 89 18.15 7.28 10.60
CA PRO A 89 17.35 6.08 10.40
C PRO A 89 16.83 5.56 11.75
N TYR A 90 15.58 5.07 11.80
CA TYR A 90 14.99 4.52 13.01
C TYR A 90 14.32 3.15 12.80
N SER A 91 14.37 2.62 11.58
CA SER A 91 13.87 1.27 11.27
C SER A 91 14.97 0.41 10.66
N GLU A 92 14.65 -0.84 10.40
CA GLU A 92 15.48 -1.71 9.58
C GLU A 92 15.81 -1.03 8.24
N GLY A 93 16.95 -1.40 7.65
CA GLY A 93 17.38 -0.90 6.36
C GLY A 93 16.34 -1.12 5.26
N SER A 94 16.47 -0.37 4.18
CA SER A 94 15.64 -0.54 3.00
C SER A 94 15.82 -1.92 2.38
N ARG A 95 14.76 -2.44 1.80
CA ARG A 95 14.74 -3.76 1.16
C ARG A 95 13.83 -3.82 -0.04
N ILE A 96 14.15 -4.71 -0.97
CA ILE A 96 13.21 -5.15 -1.99
C ILE A 96 12.69 -6.53 -1.58
N SER A 97 11.38 -6.70 -1.55
CA SER A 97 10.73 -7.97 -1.26
C SER A 97 9.83 -8.42 -2.40
N THR A 98 9.69 -9.73 -2.54
CA THR A 98 8.72 -10.32 -3.46
C THR A 98 7.30 -10.11 -2.91
N ALA A 99 6.40 -9.74 -3.80
CA ALA A 99 4.96 -9.72 -3.55
C ALA A 99 4.27 -10.84 -4.35
N VAL A 100 2.96 -10.95 -4.25
CA VAL A 100 2.18 -11.96 -4.97
C VAL A 100 2.37 -11.79 -6.49
N GLY A 101 2.51 -12.90 -7.22
CA GLY A 101 2.43 -12.91 -8.69
C GLY A 101 3.65 -12.38 -9.45
N LYS A 102 4.87 -12.61 -8.97
CA LYS A 102 6.12 -12.14 -9.60
C LYS A 102 6.23 -10.61 -9.65
N SER A 103 5.78 -9.96 -8.61
CA SER A 103 6.00 -8.54 -8.39
C SER A 103 7.01 -8.31 -7.25
N TRP A 104 7.61 -7.14 -7.26
CA TRP A 104 8.58 -6.71 -6.27
C TRP A 104 8.20 -5.35 -5.72
N THR A 105 8.40 -5.16 -4.43
CA THR A 105 8.18 -3.87 -3.76
C THR A 105 9.45 -3.46 -3.05
N LEU A 106 9.89 -2.24 -3.31
CA LEU A 106 10.94 -1.59 -2.55
C LEU A 106 10.30 -0.86 -1.38
N TYR A 107 10.76 -1.15 -0.18
CA TYR A 107 10.45 -0.43 1.05
C TYR A 107 11.66 0.36 1.49
N SER A 108 11.50 1.66 1.69
CA SER A 108 12.56 2.51 2.19
C SER A 108 12.87 2.26 3.65
N GLN A 109 14.03 2.69 4.08
CA GLN A 109 14.29 2.91 5.49
C GLN A 109 13.47 4.10 5.99
N ASN A 110 12.83 3.96 7.15
CA ASN A 110 12.17 5.08 7.81
C ASN A 110 13.22 6.00 8.42
N THR A 111 13.09 7.28 8.20
CA THR A 111 14.04 8.29 8.69
C THR A 111 13.32 9.39 9.43
N ASP A 112 13.96 9.91 10.48
CA ASP A 112 13.51 11.04 11.28
C ASP A 112 14.50 12.20 11.16
N GLY A 113 13.96 13.41 11.14
CA GLY A 113 14.73 14.64 11.25
C GLY A 113 14.01 15.65 12.14
N ALA A 114 14.58 16.81 12.35
CA ALA A 114 13.92 17.88 13.07
C ALA A 114 12.65 18.33 12.34
N LYS A 115 11.73 18.97 13.06
CA LYS A 115 10.44 19.41 12.54
C LYS A 115 10.60 20.29 11.30
N VAL A 116 9.93 19.91 10.23
CA VAL A 116 9.85 20.67 8.98
C VAL A 116 8.50 21.38 8.91
N SER A 117 8.50 22.61 8.38
CA SER A 117 7.25 23.35 8.17
C SER A 117 6.40 22.72 7.05
N VAL A 118 5.10 22.86 7.16
CA VAL A 118 4.15 22.37 6.16
C VAL A 118 4.42 22.97 4.78
N ASP A 119 4.72 24.26 4.72
CA ASP A 119 5.00 24.95 3.46
C ASP A 119 6.25 24.39 2.78
N LYS A 120 7.31 24.08 3.56
CA LYS A 120 8.52 23.43 3.03
C LYS A 120 8.21 22.03 2.50
N ILE A 121 7.38 21.25 3.22
CA ILE A 121 6.96 19.90 2.77
C ILE A 121 6.31 20.02 1.39
N TYR A 122 5.30 20.89 1.23
CA TYR A 122 4.62 21.05 -0.06
C TYR A 122 5.54 21.56 -1.16
N ALA A 123 6.41 22.52 -0.85
CA ALA A 123 7.35 23.04 -1.85
C ALA A 123 8.29 21.95 -2.36
N VAL A 124 8.91 21.20 -1.46
CA VAL A 124 9.83 20.11 -1.81
C VAL A 124 9.13 19.01 -2.59
N MET A 125 7.95 18.56 -2.12
CA MET A 125 7.22 17.49 -2.81
C MET A 125 6.79 17.91 -4.20
N ARG A 126 6.31 19.14 -4.38
CA ARG A 126 5.97 19.68 -5.71
C ARG A 126 7.19 19.72 -6.65
N ASP A 127 8.36 20.04 -6.13
CA ASP A 127 9.55 20.23 -6.96
C ASP A 127 10.24 18.91 -7.33
N TYR A 128 10.15 17.87 -6.48
CA TYR A 128 10.88 16.61 -6.65
C TYR A 128 10.00 15.38 -6.89
N VAL A 129 8.84 15.29 -6.25
CA VAL A 129 8.03 14.06 -6.20
C VAL A 129 6.85 14.12 -7.16
N GLU A 130 6.13 15.24 -7.23
CA GLU A 130 4.99 15.41 -8.15
C GLU A 130 5.38 15.28 -9.63
N PRO A 131 6.56 15.74 -10.09
CA PRO A 131 6.99 15.52 -11.48
C PRO A 131 7.17 14.04 -11.84
N GLN A 132 7.27 13.14 -10.85
CA GLN A 132 7.34 11.70 -11.04
C GLN A 132 5.95 11.01 -11.12
N GLY A 133 4.87 11.80 -11.17
CA GLY A 133 3.49 11.29 -11.27
C GLY A 133 2.78 11.09 -9.93
N TYR A 134 3.41 11.44 -8.83
CA TYR A 134 2.78 11.38 -7.50
C TYR A 134 1.86 12.59 -7.29
N VAL A 135 0.74 12.36 -6.62
CA VAL A 135 -0.19 13.41 -6.23
C VAL A 135 -0.57 13.27 -4.76
N VAL A 136 -0.97 14.36 -4.13
CA VAL A 136 -1.43 14.36 -2.74
C VAL A 136 -2.62 13.43 -2.59
N ALA A 137 -2.48 12.37 -1.81
CA ALA A 137 -3.52 11.40 -1.48
C ALA A 137 -4.10 11.62 -0.08
N LEU A 138 -3.28 12.14 0.84
CA LEU A 138 -3.69 12.44 2.22
C LEU A 138 -2.98 13.70 2.71
N ASP A 139 -3.74 14.57 3.37
CA ASP A 139 -3.27 15.63 4.26
C ASP A 139 -4.22 15.67 5.45
N LYS A 140 -3.77 15.18 6.59
CA LYS A 140 -4.64 15.01 7.76
C LYS A 140 -3.93 15.41 9.04
N THR A 141 -4.58 16.31 9.79
CA THR A 141 -4.19 16.63 11.16
C THR A 141 -5.01 15.78 12.13
N TYR A 142 -4.34 15.16 13.08
CA TYR A 142 -4.94 14.33 14.12
C TYR A 142 -5.21 15.13 15.40
N LYS A 143 -5.97 14.52 16.33
CA LYS A 143 -6.38 15.16 17.59
C LYS A 143 -5.21 15.46 18.53
N ASP A 144 -4.13 14.70 18.42
CA ASP A 144 -2.88 14.88 19.18
C ASP A 144 -1.96 15.96 18.62
N GLY A 145 -2.39 16.62 17.52
CA GLY A 145 -1.62 17.63 16.81
C GLY A 145 -0.61 17.08 15.80
N SER A 146 -0.48 15.78 15.67
CA SER A 146 0.31 15.18 14.59
C SER A 146 -0.34 15.42 13.24
N ARG A 147 0.44 15.41 12.16
CA ARG A 147 -0.06 15.60 10.80
C ARG A 147 0.62 14.64 9.85
N SER A 148 -0.18 13.94 9.04
CA SER A 148 0.30 13.01 8.02
C SER A 148 0.01 13.52 6.63
N PHE A 149 0.99 13.38 5.78
CA PHE A 149 0.91 13.66 4.35
C PHE A 149 1.30 12.40 3.60
N VAL A 150 0.55 12.06 2.54
CA VAL A 150 0.87 10.95 1.65
C VAL A 150 0.75 11.45 0.21
N TRP A 151 1.81 11.29 -0.54
CA TRP A 151 1.79 11.37 -2.01
C TRP A 151 1.74 9.97 -2.58
N ARG A 152 0.92 9.78 -3.61
CA ARG A 152 0.72 8.48 -4.23
C ARG A 152 0.85 8.55 -5.75
N ASP A 153 1.54 7.59 -6.32
CA ASP A 153 1.45 7.25 -7.74
C ASP A 153 0.25 6.32 -7.95
N TYR A 154 -0.86 6.87 -8.43
CA TYR A 154 -2.08 6.10 -8.65
C TYR A 154 -1.99 5.15 -9.84
N ASP A 155 -1.09 5.36 -10.77
CA ASP A 155 -0.96 4.52 -11.95
C ASP A 155 -0.04 3.33 -11.68
N ASN A 156 1.16 3.56 -11.19
CA ASN A 156 2.12 2.50 -10.94
C ASN A 156 2.03 1.92 -9.50
N GLY A 157 1.36 2.61 -8.59
CA GLY A 157 1.41 2.31 -7.16
C GLY A 157 2.60 2.94 -6.45
N GLY A 158 2.63 2.79 -5.14
CA GLY A 158 3.65 3.36 -4.29
C GLY A 158 3.25 4.67 -3.63
N THR A 159 3.93 4.98 -2.52
CA THR A 159 3.68 6.17 -1.71
C THR A 159 4.98 6.82 -1.25
N VAL A 160 4.88 8.12 -0.97
CA VAL A 160 5.86 8.87 -0.20
C VAL A 160 5.11 9.48 0.98
N ASP A 161 5.56 9.15 2.18
CA ASP A 161 4.91 9.48 3.43
C ASP A 161 5.77 10.46 4.21
N VAL A 162 5.16 11.57 4.66
CA VAL A 162 5.78 12.55 5.55
C VAL A 162 4.88 12.76 6.74
N ASN A 163 5.41 12.57 7.95
CA ASN A 163 4.61 12.75 9.16
C ASN A 163 5.30 13.72 10.10
N ILE A 164 4.54 14.70 10.62
CA ILE A 164 4.96 15.63 11.67
C ILE A 164 4.42 15.12 13.00
N ASN A 165 5.30 14.85 13.95
CA ASN A 165 4.96 14.40 15.30
C ASN A 165 5.72 15.25 16.32
N GLY A 166 5.03 16.21 16.97
CA GLY A 166 5.67 17.11 17.92
C GLY A 166 6.82 17.91 17.27
N ASP A 167 8.05 17.64 17.69
CA ASP A 167 9.24 18.38 17.27
C ASP A 167 10.07 17.67 16.19
N TRP A 168 9.55 16.59 15.63
CA TRP A 168 10.24 15.83 14.59
C TRP A 168 9.33 15.54 13.37
N THR A 169 9.97 15.27 12.27
CA THR A 169 9.34 14.88 11.01
C THR A 169 9.93 13.57 10.54
N SER A 170 9.08 12.59 10.20
CA SER A 170 9.51 11.34 9.57
C SER A 170 9.28 11.35 8.07
N PHE A 171 10.09 10.56 7.38
CA PHE A 171 10.00 10.35 5.94
C PHE A 171 10.18 8.87 5.63
N ALA A 172 9.30 8.34 4.77
CA ALA A 172 9.37 6.99 4.25
C ALA A 172 8.79 6.96 2.83
N TYR A 173 9.11 5.92 2.07
CA TYR A 173 8.49 5.66 0.77
C TYR A 173 8.44 4.17 0.47
N GLU A 174 7.54 3.79 -0.41
CA GLU A 174 7.46 2.48 -1.02
C GLU A 174 7.20 2.59 -2.52
N SER A 175 7.73 1.66 -3.29
CA SER A 175 7.55 1.67 -4.74
C SER A 175 6.18 1.21 -5.21
N GLY A 176 5.41 0.54 -4.33
CA GLY A 176 4.29 -0.31 -4.76
C GLY A 176 4.78 -1.57 -5.49
N ALA A 177 3.86 -2.48 -5.80
CA ALA A 177 4.19 -3.70 -6.53
C ALA A 177 4.54 -3.39 -7.99
N ARG A 178 5.70 -3.84 -8.44
CA ARG A 178 6.26 -3.58 -9.78
C ARG A 178 6.72 -4.87 -10.43
N PRO A 179 6.63 -4.99 -11.76
CA PRO A 179 7.25 -6.10 -12.49
C PRO A 179 8.77 -5.92 -12.47
N SER A 180 9.51 -6.99 -12.81
CA SER A 180 10.92 -6.87 -13.23
C SER A 180 10.98 -6.75 -14.75
N ASP A 181 11.95 -6.01 -15.27
CA ASP A 181 12.26 -5.97 -16.71
C ASP A 181 13.19 -7.10 -17.13
N GLY A 182 13.62 -7.92 -16.18
CA GLY A 182 14.51 -9.06 -16.42
C GLY A 182 15.98 -8.70 -16.57
N SER A 183 16.37 -7.44 -16.39
CA SER A 183 17.77 -7.03 -16.41
C SER A 183 18.54 -7.59 -15.21
N VAL A 184 17.83 -7.90 -14.12
CA VAL A 184 18.34 -8.58 -12.93
C VAL A 184 17.55 -9.88 -12.73
N PRO A 185 18.24 -11.05 -12.62
CA PRO A 185 17.56 -12.34 -12.48
C PRO A 185 16.68 -12.44 -11.22
N ASP A 186 17.12 -11.84 -10.12
CA ASP A 186 16.38 -11.73 -8.86
C ASP A 186 16.49 -10.31 -8.32
N PRO A 187 15.43 -9.50 -8.46
CA PRO A 187 15.44 -8.12 -7.95
C PRO A 187 15.66 -7.98 -6.44
N THR A 188 15.47 -9.02 -5.65
CA THR A 188 15.72 -8.95 -4.20
C THR A 188 17.18 -8.75 -3.84
N VAL A 189 18.10 -9.01 -4.78
CA VAL A 189 19.55 -8.75 -4.59
C VAL A 189 19.95 -7.32 -4.92
N LEU A 190 19.03 -6.51 -5.48
CA LEU A 190 19.28 -5.09 -5.69
C LEU A 190 19.40 -4.37 -4.34
N ILE A 191 20.40 -3.54 -4.23
CA ILE A 191 20.59 -2.70 -3.05
C ILE A 191 19.81 -1.40 -3.29
N PRO A 192 18.78 -1.10 -2.47
CA PRO A 192 18.08 0.17 -2.56
C PRO A 192 19.04 1.36 -2.43
N ASN A 193 18.76 2.44 -3.15
CA ASN A 193 19.68 3.58 -3.19
C ASN A 193 19.82 4.29 -1.83
N ASP A 194 18.74 4.31 -1.03
CA ASP A 194 18.76 4.94 0.29
C ASP A 194 19.64 4.18 1.31
N HIS A 195 19.87 2.91 1.11
CA HIS A 195 20.80 2.12 1.93
C HIS A 195 22.28 2.57 1.73
N ARG A 196 22.59 3.14 0.58
CA ARG A 196 23.94 3.66 0.31
C ARG A 196 24.20 4.97 1.04
N ASP A 197 23.15 5.76 1.25
CA ASP A 197 23.25 7.10 1.83
C ASP A 197 23.12 7.10 3.36
N LEU A 198 22.41 6.10 3.90
CA LEU A 198 22.12 5.98 5.32
C LEU A 198 22.55 4.59 5.81
N PRO A 199 23.47 4.51 6.76
CA PRO A 199 23.88 3.24 7.35
C PRO A 199 22.67 2.60 8.05
N ASP A 200 22.63 1.26 8.05
CA ASP A 200 21.63 0.51 8.81
C ASP A 200 21.80 0.82 10.31
N PRO A 201 20.75 1.30 11.00
CA PRO A 201 20.81 1.59 12.42
C PRO A 201 21.05 0.33 13.27
N LEU A 202 20.81 -0.85 12.72
CA LEU A 202 21.05 -2.14 13.36
C LEU A 202 22.45 -2.68 13.08
N ASP A 203 23.19 -2.10 12.15
CA ASP A 203 24.57 -2.46 11.89
C ASP A 203 25.45 -1.97 13.06
N LYS A 204 25.64 -2.87 14.03
CA LYS A 204 26.52 -2.67 15.19
C LYS A 204 28.00 -2.85 14.87
N THR A 205 28.36 -3.09 13.62
CA THR A 205 29.75 -3.28 13.18
C THR A 205 30.49 -1.95 13.00
N GLY A 206 29.99 -0.87 13.61
CA GLY A 206 30.55 0.47 13.52
C GLY A 206 32.08 0.49 13.59
N HIS A 207 32.67 0.77 12.45
CA HIS A 207 34.07 1.22 12.30
C HIS A 207 34.10 2.73 12.12
#